data_feb05df6e1e9d3dff72a89dc82db27a8
#
_entry.id   feb05df6e1e9d3dff72a89dc82db27a8
#
_cell.length_a   1.000
_cell.length_b   1.000
_cell.length_c   1.000
_cell.angle_alpha   90.00
_cell.angle_beta   90.00
_cell.angle_gamma   90.00
#
_symmetry.space_group_name_H-M   'P 1'
#
loop_
_entity.id
_entity.type
_entity.pdbx_description
1 polymer ?
#
loop_
_entity_poly.entity_id
_entity_poly.type
_entity_poly.pdbx_seq_one_letter_code
_entity_poly.pdbx_strand_id
1 'polypeptide(L)'
;MDLIYSTVGFFVTGGAFMYPILTVFAIGASIAIERYITLTRITNRNQSVWSEVQPALAEGDFERARELTRENDSTIARLLTMGLDRQGTVRRREDIEIAMEEGMMEIIPQLEKRTPYVALASNIATLLGLLGTIMGLIAAFTAVANANPAEKADLLSASISVAMNTTAFGLIVAIPLLISNQILMAKTSAIIDSLEMASIKALNVISSNAKRRAEAA
;
A
#
# COMPACT_ATOMS: atom_id res chain seq x y z
N MET A 1 16.07 30.15 -10.13
CA MET A 1 16.92 29.46 -11.12
C MET A 1 18.03 28.64 -10.46
N ASP A 2 18.62 29.12 -9.37
CA ASP A 2 19.75 28.48 -8.68
C ASP A 2 19.44 27.08 -8.14
N LEU A 3 18.21 26.82 -7.68
CA LEU A 3 17.79 25.52 -7.18
C LEU A 3 17.80 24.44 -8.28
N ILE A 4 17.36 24.78 -9.49
CA ILE A 4 17.34 23.87 -10.65
C ILE A 4 18.77 23.55 -11.10
N TYR A 5 19.63 24.57 -11.19
CA TYR A 5 21.04 24.36 -11.55
C TYR A 5 21.79 23.54 -10.50
N SER A 6 21.52 23.75 -9.20
CA SER A 6 22.07 22.96 -8.10
C SER A 6 21.62 21.49 -8.17
N THR A 7 20.33 21.25 -8.45
CA THR A 7 19.76 19.89 -8.56
C THR A 7 20.33 19.15 -9.78
N VAL A 8 20.41 19.82 -10.92
CA VAL A 8 21.02 19.23 -12.14
C VAL A 8 22.51 18.97 -11.92
N GLY A 9 23.23 19.91 -11.30
CA GLY A 9 24.63 19.73 -10.94
C GLY A 9 24.85 18.53 -10.01
N PHE A 10 24.03 18.38 -8.97
CA PHE A 10 24.05 17.23 -8.06
C PHE A 10 23.82 15.91 -8.82
N PHE A 11 22.88 15.90 -9.78
CA PHE A 11 22.57 14.72 -10.58
C PHE A 11 23.73 14.34 -11.52
N VAL A 12 24.35 15.31 -12.16
CA VAL A 12 25.49 15.09 -13.06
C VAL A 12 26.74 14.65 -12.28
N THR A 13 26.96 15.19 -11.09
CA THR A 13 28.10 14.84 -10.23
C THR A 13 27.93 13.54 -9.45
N GLY A 14 26.74 12.97 -9.41
CA GLY A 14 26.44 11.73 -8.65
C GLY A 14 26.71 10.41 -9.41
N GLY A 15 27.15 10.48 -10.67
CA GLY A 15 27.59 9.31 -11.45
C GLY A 15 26.46 8.45 -12.03
N ALA A 16 26.85 7.32 -12.65
CA ALA A 16 25.94 6.48 -13.42
C ALA A 16 24.83 5.81 -12.60
N PHE A 17 25.04 5.58 -11.31
CA PHE A 17 24.05 4.95 -10.42
C PHE A 17 22.84 5.84 -10.10
N MET A 18 22.91 7.15 -10.36
CA MET A 18 21.76 8.03 -10.22
C MET A 18 20.59 7.63 -11.12
N TYR A 19 20.85 7.16 -12.33
CA TYR A 19 19.80 6.79 -13.29
C TYR A 19 18.98 5.57 -12.85
N PRO A 20 19.58 4.44 -12.43
CA PRO A 20 18.83 3.33 -11.86
C PRO A 20 18.00 3.72 -10.63
N ILE A 21 18.56 4.53 -9.72
CA ILE A 21 17.85 5.01 -8.53
C ILE A 21 16.62 5.85 -8.93
N LEU A 22 16.76 6.75 -9.90
CA LEU A 22 15.65 7.56 -10.42
C LEU A 22 14.57 6.69 -11.05
N THR A 23 14.95 5.65 -11.79
CA THR A 23 14.00 4.70 -12.40
C THR A 23 13.21 3.96 -11.33
N VAL A 24 13.88 3.48 -10.28
CA VAL A 24 13.23 2.82 -9.13
C VAL A 24 12.28 3.79 -8.42
N PHE A 25 12.69 5.06 -8.26
CA PHE A 25 11.83 6.09 -7.69
C PHE A 25 10.56 6.31 -8.52
N ALA A 26 10.70 6.45 -9.84
CA ALA A 26 9.57 6.69 -10.73
C ALA A 26 8.55 5.53 -10.65
N ILE A 27 9.03 4.28 -10.63
CA ILE A 27 8.18 3.10 -10.49
C ILE A 27 7.53 3.07 -9.11
N GLY A 28 8.30 3.21 -8.03
CA GLY A 28 7.79 3.18 -6.65
C GLY A 28 6.78 4.28 -6.37
N ALA A 29 7.06 5.51 -6.81
CA ALA A 29 6.16 6.65 -6.66
C ALA A 29 4.86 6.47 -7.47
N SER A 30 4.94 5.95 -8.69
CA SER A 30 3.76 5.67 -9.51
C SER A 30 2.83 4.65 -8.83
N ILE A 31 3.41 3.58 -8.28
CA ILE A 31 2.65 2.56 -7.53
C ILE A 31 2.06 3.18 -6.26
N ALA A 32 2.82 3.97 -5.52
CA ALA A 32 2.36 4.60 -4.29
C ALA A 32 1.17 5.54 -4.53
N ILE A 33 1.23 6.35 -5.59
CA ILE A 33 0.14 7.25 -5.98
C ILE A 33 -1.10 6.47 -6.42
N GLU A 34 -0.93 5.47 -7.30
CA GLU A 34 -2.03 4.61 -7.75
C GLU A 34 -2.74 3.95 -6.56
N ARG A 35 -1.96 3.37 -5.63
CA ARG A 35 -2.51 2.70 -4.45
C ARG A 35 -3.22 3.65 -3.51
N TYR A 36 -2.63 4.82 -3.26
CA TYR A 36 -3.25 5.83 -2.40
C TYR A 36 -4.61 6.28 -2.92
N ILE A 37 -4.73 6.52 -4.23
CA ILE A 37 -5.99 6.90 -4.88
C ILE A 37 -6.99 5.75 -4.79
N THR A 38 -6.56 4.53 -5.11
CA THR A 38 -7.41 3.34 -5.12
C THR A 38 -7.96 3.03 -3.72
N LEU A 39 -7.10 2.97 -2.69
CA LEU A 39 -7.52 2.71 -1.32
C LEU A 39 -8.45 3.81 -0.79
N THR A 40 -8.18 5.08 -1.12
CA THR A 40 -9.05 6.19 -0.73
C THR A 40 -10.44 6.08 -1.37
N ARG A 41 -10.51 5.69 -2.65
CA ARG A 41 -11.80 5.45 -3.33
C ARG A 41 -12.56 4.28 -2.70
N ILE A 42 -11.87 3.19 -2.36
CA ILE A 42 -12.48 2.03 -1.69
C ILE A 42 -13.04 2.45 -0.33
N THR A 43 -12.27 3.18 0.48
CA THR A 43 -12.71 3.68 1.78
C THR A 43 -14.00 4.50 1.67
N ASN A 44 -13.99 5.50 0.79
CA ASN A 44 -15.14 6.39 0.62
C ASN A 44 -16.38 5.62 0.12
N ARG A 45 -16.21 4.72 -0.83
CA ARG A 45 -17.30 3.90 -1.37
C ARG A 45 -17.86 2.94 -0.32
N ASN A 46 -17.00 2.29 0.46
CA ASN A 46 -17.43 1.42 1.56
C ASN A 46 -18.21 2.20 2.62
N GLN A 47 -17.75 3.41 2.97
CA GLN A 47 -18.44 4.25 3.95
C GLN A 47 -19.81 4.69 3.48
N SER A 48 -19.95 5.08 2.20
CA SER A 48 -21.26 5.44 1.61
C SER A 48 -22.22 4.26 1.68
N VAL A 49 -21.80 3.09 1.18
CA VAL A 49 -22.65 1.89 1.18
C VAL A 49 -23.02 1.45 2.59
N TRP A 50 -22.05 1.49 3.52
CA TRP A 50 -22.33 1.14 4.91
C TRP A 50 -23.37 2.05 5.55
N SER A 51 -23.32 3.35 5.27
CA SER A 51 -24.31 4.31 5.81
C SER A 51 -25.73 4.07 5.31
N GLU A 52 -25.89 3.44 4.15
CA GLU A 52 -27.19 3.08 3.57
C GLU A 52 -27.69 1.71 4.05
N VAL A 53 -26.77 0.73 4.17
CA VAL A 53 -27.12 -0.65 4.53
C VAL A 53 -27.32 -0.82 6.04
N GLN A 54 -26.56 -0.10 6.87
CA GLN A 54 -26.61 -0.25 8.32
C GLN A 54 -28.02 0.02 8.91
N PRO A 55 -28.76 1.07 8.50
CA PRO A 55 -30.15 1.28 8.97
C PRO A 55 -31.08 0.14 8.59
N ALA A 56 -31.04 -0.33 7.34
CA ALA A 56 -31.86 -1.44 6.87
C ALA A 56 -31.60 -2.73 7.68
N LEU A 57 -30.33 -3.01 7.97
CA LEU A 57 -29.97 -4.12 8.85
C LEU A 57 -30.54 -3.93 10.27
N ALA A 58 -30.41 -2.73 10.85
CA ALA A 58 -30.89 -2.45 12.21
C ALA A 58 -32.41 -2.61 12.34
N GLU A 59 -33.18 -2.24 11.31
CA GLU A 59 -34.64 -2.42 11.22
C GLU A 59 -35.02 -3.88 10.96
N GLY A 60 -34.08 -4.75 10.59
CA GLY A 60 -34.34 -6.15 10.23
C GLY A 60 -34.91 -6.33 8.83
N ASP A 61 -34.85 -5.29 8.00
CA ASP A 61 -35.23 -5.33 6.58
C ASP A 61 -34.10 -5.89 5.72
N PHE A 62 -33.99 -7.21 5.76
CA PHE A 62 -32.92 -7.93 5.05
C PHE A 62 -33.08 -7.93 3.54
N GLU A 63 -34.33 -7.80 3.03
CA GLU A 63 -34.57 -7.72 1.60
C GLU A 63 -34.00 -6.41 1.03
N ARG A 64 -34.30 -5.29 1.70
CA ARG A 64 -33.75 -3.99 1.36
C ARG A 64 -32.22 -3.95 1.49
N ALA A 65 -31.67 -4.53 2.57
CA ALA A 65 -30.22 -4.63 2.74
C ALA A 65 -29.58 -5.44 1.60
N ARG A 66 -30.19 -6.53 1.17
CA ARG A 66 -29.74 -7.36 0.05
C ARG A 66 -29.79 -6.62 -1.28
N GLU A 67 -30.87 -5.87 -1.55
CA GLU A 67 -31.00 -5.03 -2.74
C GLU A 67 -29.89 -3.99 -2.83
N LEU A 68 -29.68 -3.21 -1.75
CA LEU A 68 -28.61 -2.20 -1.65
C LEU A 68 -27.20 -2.78 -1.85
N THR A 69 -26.96 -4.01 -1.38
CA THR A 69 -25.63 -4.64 -1.54
C THR A 69 -25.44 -5.25 -2.93
N ARG A 70 -26.48 -5.81 -3.56
CA ARG A 70 -26.39 -6.40 -4.91
C ARG A 70 -26.17 -5.37 -6.02
N GLU A 71 -26.69 -4.16 -5.85
CA GLU A 71 -26.52 -3.07 -6.80
C GLU A 71 -25.13 -2.40 -6.73
N ASN A 72 -24.27 -2.83 -5.79
CA ASN A 72 -23.01 -2.16 -5.53
C ASN A 72 -21.80 -3.11 -5.50
N ASP A 73 -20.76 -2.80 -6.30
CA ASP A 73 -19.51 -3.57 -6.40
C ASP A 73 -18.46 -3.20 -5.34
N SER A 74 -18.82 -2.46 -4.29
CA SER A 74 -17.89 -2.14 -3.21
C SER A 74 -17.47 -3.40 -2.44
N THR A 75 -16.29 -3.36 -1.81
CA THR A 75 -15.79 -4.51 -1.05
C THR A 75 -16.71 -4.86 0.12
N ILE A 76 -17.30 -3.86 0.77
CA ILE A 76 -18.27 -4.06 1.86
C ILE A 76 -19.58 -4.66 1.34
N ALA A 77 -20.07 -4.22 0.17
CA ALA A 77 -21.30 -4.76 -0.43
C ALA A 77 -21.11 -6.24 -0.79
N ARG A 78 -19.99 -6.59 -1.43
CA ARG A 78 -19.65 -7.99 -1.76
C ARG A 78 -19.61 -8.87 -0.51
N LEU A 79 -18.95 -8.40 0.55
CA LEU A 79 -18.86 -9.11 1.83
C LEU A 79 -20.25 -9.33 2.44
N LEU A 80 -21.05 -8.29 2.55
CA LEU A 80 -22.38 -8.38 3.14
C LEU A 80 -23.35 -9.24 2.30
N THR A 81 -23.23 -9.20 0.97
CA THR A 81 -24.04 -10.05 0.08
C THR A 81 -23.80 -11.54 0.38
N MET A 82 -22.54 -11.96 0.59
CA MET A 82 -22.23 -13.35 0.92
C MET A 82 -22.91 -13.82 2.21
N GLY A 83 -22.96 -12.95 3.23
CA GLY A 83 -23.68 -13.25 4.48
C GLY A 83 -25.21 -13.20 4.33
N LEU A 84 -25.74 -12.18 3.62
CA LEU A 84 -27.17 -12.00 3.43
C LEU A 84 -27.79 -13.07 2.51
N ASP A 85 -27.08 -13.56 1.51
CA ASP A 85 -27.58 -14.63 0.63
C ASP A 85 -27.67 -15.99 1.35
N ARG A 86 -26.90 -16.19 2.40
CA ARG A 86 -27.01 -17.38 3.28
C ARG A 86 -28.15 -17.25 4.29
N GLN A 87 -28.61 -16.05 4.58
CA GLN A 87 -29.72 -15.81 5.50
C GLN A 87 -31.03 -16.40 4.95
N GLY A 88 -31.70 -17.22 5.75
CA GLY A 88 -32.94 -17.92 5.37
C GLY A 88 -32.73 -19.28 4.70
N THR A 89 -31.55 -19.58 4.16
CA THR A 89 -31.19 -20.86 3.57
C THR A 89 -30.50 -21.78 4.59
N VAL A 90 -29.73 -21.20 5.52
CA VAL A 90 -28.97 -21.92 6.56
C VAL A 90 -29.57 -21.62 7.94
N ARG A 91 -29.59 -22.65 8.79
CA ARG A 91 -30.17 -22.55 10.14
C ARG A 91 -29.16 -22.16 11.22
N ARG A 92 -27.84 -22.22 10.92
CA ARG A 92 -26.77 -22.01 11.89
C ARG A 92 -26.09 -20.68 11.64
N ARG A 93 -25.80 -19.96 12.72
CA ARG A 93 -25.01 -18.73 12.71
C ARG A 93 -23.63 -18.96 12.11
N GLU A 94 -23.01 -20.10 12.46
CA GLU A 94 -21.67 -20.47 12.03
C GLU A 94 -21.55 -20.55 10.49
N ASP A 95 -22.60 -20.99 9.79
CA ASP A 95 -22.58 -21.10 8.33
C ASP A 95 -22.55 -19.72 7.64
N ILE A 96 -23.16 -18.70 8.26
CA ILE A 96 -23.11 -17.31 7.76
C ILE A 96 -21.75 -16.69 8.07
N GLU A 97 -21.21 -16.95 9.27
CA GLU A 97 -19.91 -16.49 9.71
C GLU A 97 -18.81 -17.02 8.77
N ILE A 98 -18.80 -18.31 8.49
CA ILE A 98 -17.86 -18.95 7.54
C ILE A 98 -17.97 -18.31 6.15
N ALA A 99 -19.18 -18.06 5.64
CA ALA A 99 -19.34 -17.43 4.33
C ALA A 99 -18.76 -15.98 4.28
N MET A 100 -18.88 -15.24 5.37
CA MET A 100 -18.28 -13.90 5.46
C MET A 100 -16.76 -13.97 5.65
N GLU A 101 -16.24 -14.95 6.38
CA GLU A 101 -14.79 -15.20 6.48
C GLU A 101 -14.19 -15.60 5.13
N GLU A 102 -14.85 -16.47 4.36
CA GLU A 102 -14.45 -16.79 2.98
C GLU A 102 -14.40 -15.53 2.12
N GLY A 103 -15.40 -14.64 2.23
CA GLY A 103 -15.42 -13.36 1.55
C GLY A 103 -14.25 -12.44 1.95
N MET A 104 -13.92 -12.39 3.23
CA MET A 104 -12.76 -11.63 3.72
C MET A 104 -11.45 -12.19 3.15
N MET A 105 -11.28 -13.52 3.12
CA MET A 105 -10.10 -14.18 2.55
C MET A 105 -9.92 -13.87 1.04
N GLU A 106 -11.01 -13.63 0.31
CA GLU A 106 -10.96 -13.21 -1.09
C GLU A 106 -10.62 -11.72 -1.25
N ILE A 107 -11.13 -10.86 -0.35
CA ILE A 107 -11.00 -9.40 -0.45
C ILE A 107 -9.63 -8.91 0.03
N ILE A 108 -9.10 -9.44 1.13
CA ILE A 108 -7.85 -8.97 1.77
C ILE A 108 -6.67 -8.96 0.78
N PRO A 109 -6.39 -10.02 0.01
CA PRO A 109 -5.27 -10.02 -0.94
C PRO A 109 -5.43 -8.95 -2.05
N GLN A 110 -6.67 -8.60 -2.41
CA GLN A 110 -6.94 -7.53 -3.40
C GLN A 110 -6.62 -6.14 -2.82
N LEU A 111 -6.86 -5.93 -1.53
CA LEU A 111 -6.53 -4.69 -0.83
C LEU A 111 -5.02 -4.54 -0.62
N GLU A 112 -4.31 -5.61 -0.34
CA GLU A 112 -2.85 -5.60 -0.10
C GLU A 112 -2.03 -5.57 -1.39
N LYS A 113 -2.63 -5.93 -2.52
CA LYS A 113 -1.97 -6.04 -3.82
C LYS A 113 -1.14 -4.80 -4.13
N ARG A 114 0.09 -5.00 -4.61
CA ARG A 114 1.07 -3.98 -5.04
C ARG A 114 1.66 -3.10 -3.94
N THR A 115 1.08 -2.98 -2.76
CA THR A 115 1.65 -2.20 -1.65
C THR A 115 3.06 -2.67 -1.28
N PRO A 116 3.39 -3.99 -1.20
CA PRO A 116 4.73 -4.45 -0.88
C PRO A 116 5.83 -4.00 -1.88
N TYR A 117 5.47 -3.71 -3.13
CA TYR A 117 6.42 -3.23 -4.13
C TYR A 117 6.94 -1.82 -3.84
N VAL A 118 6.20 -1.00 -3.09
CA VAL A 118 6.67 0.33 -2.66
C VAL A 118 7.80 0.18 -1.64
N ALA A 119 7.66 -0.74 -0.68
CA ALA A 119 8.73 -1.06 0.27
C ALA A 119 9.94 -1.67 -0.44
N LEU A 120 9.72 -2.56 -1.42
CA LEU A 120 10.78 -3.13 -2.23
C LEU A 120 11.55 -2.05 -2.99
N ALA A 121 10.85 -1.09 -3.61
CA ALA A 121 11.48 0.03 -4.32
C ALA A 121 12.34 0.89 -3.37
N SER A 122 11.86 1.17 -2.15
CA SER A 122 12.64 1.88 -1.13
C SER A 122 13.93 1.13 -0.78
N ASN A 123 13.84 -0.18 -0.53
CA ASN A 123 15.01 -1.01 -0.21
C ASN A 123 16.01 -1.06 -1.38
N ILE A 124 15.53 -1.24 -2.61
CA ILE A 124 16.39 -1.24 -3.80
C ILE A 124 17.08 0.11 -3.98
N ALA A 125 16.40 1.24 -3.77
CA ALA A 125 16.99 2.56 -3.87
C ALA A 125 18.16 2.73 -2.87
N THR A 126 17.98 2.27 -1.63
CA THR A 126 19.03 2.28 -0.61
C THR A 126 20.23 1.40 -1.00
N LEU A 127 19.96 0.17 -1.47
CA LEU A 127 21.01 -0.75 -1.89
C LEU A 127 21.78 -0.25 -3.11
N LEU A 128 21.10 0.37 -4.07
CA LEU A 128 21.75 1.01 -5.23
C LEU A 128 22.62 2.20 -4.80
N GLY A 129 22.13 3.00 -3.83
CA GLY A 129 22.94 4.06 -3.24
C GLY A 129 24.22 3.54 -2.59
N LEU A 130 24.12 2.47 -1.80
CA LEU A 130 25.29 1.80 -1.18
C LEU A 130 26.22 1.20 -2.24
N LEU A 131 25.68 0.53 -3.24
CA LEU A 131 26.47 -0.03 -4.34
C LEU A 131 27.22 1.07 -5.09
N GLY A 132 26.59 2.23 -5.27
CA GLY A 132 27.24 3.39 -5.87
C GLY A 132 28.48 3.87 -5.09
N THR A 133 28.43 3.85 -3.75
CA THR A 133 29.65 4.16 -2.95
C THR A 133 30.75 3.14 -3.13
N ILE A 134 30.43 1.87 -3.10
CA ILE A 134 31.41 0.80 -3.27
C ILE A 134 32.12 0.93 -4.63
N MET A 135 31.34 1.08 -5.70
CA MET A 135 31.88 1.24 -7.06
C MET A 135 32.66 2.56 -7.22
N GLY A 136 32.19 3.64 -6.61
CA GLY A 136 32.90 4.90 -6.59
C GLY A 136 34.23 4.83 -5.88
N LEU A 137 34.34 4.16 -4.74
CA LEU A 137 35.59 3.96 -4.02
C LEU A 137 36.55 3.03 -4.78
N ILE A 138 36.07 1.96 -5.40
CA ILE A 138 36.91 1.10 -6.26
C ILE A 138 37.50 1.93 -7.40
N ALA A 139 36.68 2.75 -8.07
CA ALA A 139 37.16 3.62 -9.15
C ALA A 139 38.20 4.66 -8.63
N ALA A 140 37.95 5.24 -7.43
CA ALA A 140 38.86 6.17 -6.78
C ALA A 140 40.26 5.55 -6.56
N PHE A 141 40.31 4.40 -5.93
CA PHE A 141 41.60 3.73 -5.65
C PHE A 141 42.29 3.26 -6.92
N THR A 142 41.57 2.82 -7.93
CA THR A 142 42.13 2.46 -9.23
C THR A 142 42.75 3.66 -9.94
N ALA A 143 42.06 4.82 -9.92
CA ALA A 143 42.58 6.05 -10.52
C ALA A 143 43.85 6.55 -9.80
N VAL A 144 43.87 6.53 -8.47
CA VAL A 144 45.01 6.98 -7.66
C VAL A 144 46.22 6.07 -7.81
N ALA A 145 46.04 4.77 -8.05
CA ALA A 145 47.16 3.84 -8.26
C ALA A 145 48.03 4.23 -9.46
N ASN A 146 47.40 4.76 -10.53
CA ASN A 146 48.06 5.10 -11.80
C ASN A 146 48.35 6.60 -11.97
N ALA A 147 48.00 7.45 -10.99
CA ALA A 147 48.11 8.91 -11.10
C ALA A 147 49.47 9.45 -10.60
N ASN A 148 49.83 10.64 -11.07
CA ASN A 148 50.98 11.37 -10.56
C ASN A 148 50.78 11.74 -9.07
N PRO A 149 51.86 11.73 -8.24
CA PRO A 149 51.73 12.05 -6.81
C PRO A 149 51.02 13.39 -6.50
N ALA A 150 51.20 14.38 -7.36
CA ALA A 150 50.60 15.72 -7.19
C ALA A 150 49.07 15.72 -7.40
N GLU A 151 48.52 14.80 -8.19
CA GLU A 151 47.10 14.75 -8.57
C GLU A 151 46.30 13.76 -7.74
N LYS A 152 46.99 12.88 -6.96
CA LYS A 152 46.34 11.81 -6.20
C LYS A 152 45.25 12.29 -5.23
N ALA A 153 45.51 13.36 -4.53
CA ALA A 153 44.60 13.91 -3.54
C ALA A 153 43.30 14.44 -4.18
N ASP A 154 43.42 15.16 -5.30
CA ASP A 154 42.28 15.75 -6.02
C ASP A 154 41.40 14.67 -6.66
N LEU A 155 42.02 13.65 -7.30
CA LEU A 155 41.32 12.51 -7.87
C LEU A 155 40.57 11.69 -6.82
N LEU A 156 41.19 11.47 -5.66
CA LEU A 156 40.57 10.77 -4.55
C LEU A 156 39.37 11.54 -3.99
N SER A 157 39.55 12.85 -3.76
CA SER A 157 38.49 13.72 -3.24
C SER A 157 37.29 13.81 -4.20
N ALA A 158 37.52 13.97 -5.50
CA ALA A 158 36.47 14.01 -6.51
C ALA A 158 35.68 12.69 -6.55
N SER A 159 36.36 11.55 -6.57
CA SER A 159 35.71 10.25 -6.64
C SER A 159 34.92 9.90 -5.39
N ILE A 160 35.41 10.26 -4.19
CA ILE A 160 34.69 10.11 -2.94
C ILE A 160 33.43 10.98 -2.94
N SER A 161 33.51 12.21 -3.43
CA SER A 161 32.36 13.09 -3.54
C SER A 161 31.24 12.50 -4.40
N VAL A 162 31.59 11.92 -5.56
CA VAL A 162 30.64 11.21 -6.44
C VAL A 162 29.97 10.07 -5.70
N ALA A 163 30.75 9.25 -5.01
CA ALA A 163 30.25 8.11 -4.24
C ALA A 163 29.25 8.53 -3.14
N MET A 164 29.61 9.56 -2.37
CA MET A 164 28.75 10.10 -1.31
C MET A 164 27.43 10.67 -1.86
N ASN A 165 27.48 11.40 -2.98
CA ASN A 165 26.29 11.96 -3.63
C ASN A 165 25.32 10.86 -4.07
N THR A 166 25.83 9.73 -4.58
CA THR A 166 24.99 8.60 -4.97
C THR A 166 24.24 8.01 -3.78
N THR A 167 24.91 7.82 -2.65
CA THR A 167 24.25 7.29 -1.43
C THR A 167 23.23 8.29 -0.87
N ALA A 168 23.59 9.58 -0.83
CA ALA A 168 22.67 10.63 -0.41
C ALA A 168 21.39 10.61 -1.26
N PHE A 169 21.52 10.47 -2.58
CA PHE A 169 20.38 10.38 -3.47
C PHE A 169 19.54 9.11 -3.23
N GLY A 170 20.20 7.95 -3.04
CA GLY A 170 19.51 6.71 -2.67
C GLY A 170 18.63 6.87 -1.43
N LEU A 171 19.12 7.55 -0.39
CA LEU A 171 18.36 7.84 0.83
C LEU A 171 17.24 8.88 0.61
N ILE A 172 17.50 9.93 -0.17
CA ILE A 172 16.48 10.92 -0.53
C ILE A 172 15.28 10.28 -1.24
N VAL A 173 15.52 9.25 -2.04
CA VAL A 173 14.48 8.46 -2.71
C VAL A 173 13.83 7.45 -1.78
N ALA A 174 14.63 6.74 -0.99
CA ALA A 174 14.15 5.65 -0.15
C ALA A 174 13.22 6.12 0.98
N ILE A 175 13.55 7.22 1.64
CA ILE A 175 12.80 7.71 2.81
C ILE A 175 11.34 8.06 2.46
N PRO A 176 11.04 8.86 1.41
CA PRO A 176 9.65 9.13 1.04
C PRO A 176 8.87 7.90 0.61
N LEU A 177 9.51 6.95 -0.08
CA LEU A 177 8.87 5.70 -0.46
C LEU A 177 8.53 4.84 0.76
N LEU A 178 9.41 4.78 1.76
CA LEU A 178 9.17 4.05 3.00
C LEU A 178 8.01 4.66 3.79
N ILE A 179 7.97 5.98 3.91
CA ILE A 179 6.86 6.70 4.56
C ILE A 179 5.55 6.44 3.81
N SER A 180 5.57 6.52 2.48
CA SER A 180 4.39 6.25 1.64
C SER A 180 3.89 4.82 1.85
N ASN A 181 4.79 3.84 1.92
CA ASN A 181 4.44 2.45 2.20
C ASN A 181 3.71 2.30 3.54
N GLN A 182 4.20 2.93 4.60
CA GLN A 182 3.55 2.88 5.92
C GLN A 182 2.14 3.50 5.91
N ILE A 183 1.96 4.61 5.20
CA ILE A 183 0.65 5.24 5.03
C ILE A 183 -0.31 4.31 4.28
N LEU A 184 0.15 3.62 3.23
CA LEU A 184 -0.65 2.68 2.47
C LEU A 184 -1.04 1.46 3.30
N MET A 185 -0.11 0.90 4.08
CA MET A 185 -0.39 -0.21 4.99
C MET A 185 -1.44 0.19 6.04
N ALA A 186 -1.30 1.34 6.68
CA ALA A 186 -2.26 1.84 7.65
C ALA A 186 -3.66 2.02 7.04
N LYS A 187 -3.75 2.53 5.80
CA LYS A 187 -5.04 2.64 5.09
C LYS A 187 -5.65 1.27 4.77
N THR A 188 -4.83 0.30 4.35
CA THR A 188 -5.29 -1.06 4.07
C THR A 188 -5.84 -1.71 5.33
N SER A 189 -5.11 -1.64 6.46
CA SER A 189 -5.59 -2.14 7.75
C SER A 189 -6.91 -1.50 8.18
N ALA A 190 -7.03 -0.17 8.06
CA ALA A 190 -8.28 0.53 8.40
C ALA A 190 -9.48 0.08 7.56
N ILE A 191 -9.27 -0.28 6.28
CA ILE A 191 -10.32 -0.85 5.44
C ILE A 191 -10.71 -2.24 5.94
N ILE A 192 -9.73 -3.10 6.24
CA ILE A 192 -9.95 -4.46 6.75
C ILE A 192 -10.73 -4.39 8.06
N ASP A 193 -10.30 -3.58 9.02
CA ASP A 193 -10.97 -3.38 10.31
C ASP A 193 -12.44 -2.93 10.12
N SER A 194 -12.69 -2.06 9.13
CA SER A 194 -14.05 -1.59 8.82
C SER A 194 -14.93 -2.70 8.24
N LEU A 195 -14.36 -3.61 7.43
CA LEU A 195 -15.06 -4.77 6.88
C LEU A 195 -15.36 -5.80 7.97
N GLU A 196 -14.41 -6.09 8.85
CA GLU A 196 -14.59 -6.98 10.00
C GLU A 196 -15.69 -6.46 10.92
N MET A 197 -15.66 -5.16 11.25
CA MET A 197 -16.70 -4.53 12.07
C MET A 197 -18.08 -4.65 11.42
N ALA A 198 -18.17 -4.42 10.10
CA ALA A 198 -19.43 -4.54 9.37
C ALA A 198 -19.95 -5.99 9.36
N SER A 199 -19.04 -6.96 9.17
CA SER A 199 -19.34 -8.40 9.23
C SER A 199 -19.92 -8.79 10.58
N ILE A 200 -19.25 -8.45 11.67
CA ILE A 200 -19.70 -8.76 13.04
C ILE A 200 -21.05 -8.11 13.33
N LYS A 201 -21.26 -6.85 12.96
CA LYS A 201 -22.54 -6.17 13.16
C LYS A 201 -23.67 -6.84 12.37
N ALA A 202 -23.46 -7.14 11.10
CA ALA A 202 -24.44 -7.82 10.26
C ALA A 202 -24.79 -9.20 10.83
N LEU A 203 -23.78 -10.01 11.20
CA LEU A 203 -23.94 -11.33 11.79
C LEU A 203 -24.77 -11.30 13.09
N ASN A 204 -24.51 -10.34 13.97
CA ASN A 204 -25.24 -10.17 15.22
C ASN A 204 -26.71 -9.82 14.98
N VAL A 205 -27.01 -8.95 14.03
CA VAL A 205 -28.39 -8.58 13.69
C VAL A 205 -29.14 -9.75 13.07
N ILE A 206 -28.52 -10.46 12.11
CA ILE A 206 -29.10 -11.64 11.48
C ILE A 206 -29.42 -12.72 12.53
N SER A 207 -28.46 -12.99 13.41
CA SER A 207 -28.61 -14.00 14.47
C SER A 207 -29.69 -13.64 15.50
N SER A 208 -29.79 -12.36 15.91
CA SER A 208 -30.79 -11.89 16.86
C SER A 208 -32.20 -11.96 16.29
N ASN A 209 -32.38 -11.63 15.01
CA ASN A 209 -33.67 -11.74 14.33
C ASN A 209 -34.10 -13.21 14.12
N ALA A 210 -33.16 -14.11 13.85
CA ALA A 210 -33.46 -15.55 13.75
C ALA A 210 -33.96 -16.10 15.07
N LYS A 211 -33.37 -15.71 16.22
CA LYS A 211 -33.85 -16.10 17.56
C LYS A 211 -35.26 -15.58 17.85
N ARG A 212 -35.51 -14.29 17.60
CA ARG A 212 -36.84 -13.68 17.82
C ARG A 212 -37.94 -14.36 17.00
N ARG A 213 -37.67 -14.76 15.77
CA ARG A 213 -38.62 -15.49 14.92
C ARG A 213 -38.85 -16.92 15.44
N ALA A 214 -37.85 -17.59 15.99
CA ALA A 214 -37.99 -18.91 16.58
C ALA A 214 -38.76 -18.88 17.92
N GLU A 215 -38.70 -17.80 18.68
CA GLU A 215 -39.45 -17.60 19.93
C GLU A 215 -40.90 -17.19 19.69
N ALA A 216 -41.20 -16.64 18.52
CA ALA A 216 -42.56 -16.17 18.15
C ALA A 216 -43.39 -17.22 17.38
N ALA A 217 -42.79 -18.36 16.98
CA ALA A 217 -43.43 -19.49 16.28
C ALA A 217 -43.70 -20.67 17.20
#